data_f6c071ca53e218955dd30467b8f3fe22
#
_entry.id   f6c071ca53e218955dd30467b8f3fe22
#
_cell.length_a   1.000
_cell.length_b   1.000
_cell.length_c   1.000
_cell.angle_alpha   90.00
_cell.angle_beta   90.00
_cell.angle_gamma   90.00
#
_symmetry.space_group_name_H-M   'P 1'
#
loop_
_entity.id
_entity.type
_entity.pdbx_description
1 polymer ?
#
loop_
_entity_poly.entity_id
_entity_poly.type
_entity_poly.pdbx_seq_one_letter_code
_entity_poly.pdbx_strand_id
1 'polypeptide(L)'
;LENVIMKKEWEYEITKELGIAPIMIDSALVSAQRRRRLYWTNIKTKKQGLFGIPVCDIPQPIDKKIMLSDILEDLPFRDIPAFAYKNFGKKQRIDDMNKIGNDKANTLTTSQSHPSQYLLNYNKTKLRTFSISEYEKLQTLPKNYTSEIATGNKQNRFKAVGNGWTVDVIAHIFKCLEEWWMLSLYYYHLQIIAK
;
A
#
# COMPACT_ATOMS: atom_id res chain seq x y z
N LEU A 1 4.91 11.60 -7.15
CA LEU A 1 3.84 11.83 -6.16
C LEU A 1 3.03 10.56 -5.95
N GLU A 2 2.59 10.32 -4.72
CA GLU A 2 1.62 9.27 -4.37
C GLU A 2 0.46 9.89 -3.61
N ASN A 3 -0.77 9.39 -3.86
CA ASN A 3 -1.93 9.82 -3.09
C ASN A 3 -3.02 8.74 -3.05
N VAL A 4 -4.00 8.93 -2.17
CA VAL A 4 -5.20 8.09 -2.08
C VAL A 4 -6.07 8.24 -3.33
N ILE A 5 -6.95 7.26 -3.58
CA ILE A 5 -8.00 7.42 -4.58
C ILE A 5 -8.92 8.57 -4.15
N MET A 6 -9.16 9.51 -5.02
CA MET A 6 -9.88 10.74 -4.74
C MET A 6 -10.96 11.02 -5.79
N LYS A 7 -11.71 12.12 -5.63
CA LYS A 7 -12.65 12.59 -6.64
C LYS A 7 -11.91 12.95 -7.93
N LYS A 8 -12.55 12.73 -9.07
CA LYS A 8 -11.94 12.96 -10.38
C LYS A 8 -11.53 14.42 -10.62
N GLU A 9 -12.25 15.36 -10.06
CA GLU A 9 -11.91 16.78 -10.15
C GLU A 9 -10.54 17.07 -9.51
N TRP A 10 -10.27 16.50 -8.33
CA TRP A 10 -9.00 16.70 -7.64
C TRP A 10 -7.84 15.93 -8.30
N GLU A 11 -8.11 14.71 -8.79
CA GLU A 11 -7.14 13.96 -9.59
C GLU A 11 -6.76 14.72 -10.86
N TYR A 12 -7.74 15.38 -11.50
CA TYR A 12 -7.51 16.21 -12.69
C TYR A 12 -6.64 17.44 -12.39
N GLU A 13 -6.92 18.18 -11.30
CA GLU A 13 -6.10 19.34 -10.92
C GLU A 13 -4.63 18.93 -10.67
N ILE A 14 -4.40 17.84 -9.92
CA ILE A 14 -3.03 17.33 -9.70
C ILE A 14 -2.38 16.90 -11.02
N THR A 15 -3.11 16.23 -11.87
CA THR A 15 -2.65 15.75 -13.18
C THR A 15 -2.26 16.93 -14.09
N LYS A 16 -3.06 18.00 -14.08
CA LYS A 16 -2.80 19.21 -14.84
C LYS A 16 -1.54 19.93 -14.37
N GLU A 17 -1.36 20.09 -13.06
CA GLU A 17 -0.17 20.73 -12.48
C GLU A 17 1.11 19.91 -12.72
N LEU A 18 1.03 18.58 -12.65
CA LEU A 18 2.18 17.69 -12.86
C LEU A 18 2.44 17.41 -14.36
N GLY A 19 1.50 17.71 -15.24
CA GLY A 19 1.60 17.44 -16.67
C GLY A 19 1.63 15.95 -17.04
N ILE A 20 1.19 15.07 -16.14
CA ILE A 20 1.19 13.62 -16.36
C ILE A 20 0.00 12.97 -15.64
N ALA A 21 -0.67 12.02 -16.29
CA ALA A 21 -1.75 11.27 -15.65
C ALA A 21 -1.20 10.10 -14.81
N PRO A 22 -1.85 9.80 -13.67
CA PRO A 22 -1.37 8.79 -12.75
C PRO A 22 -1.66 7.36 -13.21
N ILE A 23 -0.97 6.42 -12.59
CA ILE A 23 -1.35 5.01 -12.57
C ILE A 23 -1.85 4.61 -11.19
N MET A 24 -2.89 3.80 -11.13
CA MET A 24 -3.36 3.18 -9.89
C MET A 24 -2.66 1.83 -9.72
N ILE A 25 -2.05 1.62 -8.54
CA ILE A 25 -1.49 0.32 -8.15
C ILE A 25 -2.13 -0.09 -6.82
N ASP A 26 -2.53 -1.35 -6.71
CA ASP A 26 -2.98 -1.94 -5.46
C ASP A 26 -1.84 -2.74 -4.82
N SER A 27 -1.48 -2.39 -3.58
CA SER A 27 -0.47 -3.12 -2.81
C SER A 27 -0.85 -4.60 -2.60
N ALA A 28 -2.11 -4.98 -2.78
CA ALA A 28 -2.56 -6.37 -2.69
C ALA A 28 -1.80 -7.31 -3.64
N LEU A 29 -1.21 -6.80 -4.71
CA LEU A 29 -0.37 -7.59 -5.62
C LEU A 29 0.97 -7.99 -5.01
N VAL A 30 1.51 -7.19 -4.10
CA VAL A 30 2.85 -7.42 -3.52
C VAL A 30 2.85 -7.58 -2.00
N SER A 31 1.70 -7.46 -1.35
CA SER A 31 1.52 -7.48 0.10
C SER A 31 0.23 -8.19 0.50
N ALA A 32 0.09 -8.48 1.79
CA ALA A 32 -1.15 -9.00 2.38
C ALA A 32 -2.20 -7.91 2.68
N GLN A 33 -2.08 -6.67 2.16
CA GLN A 33 -3.07 -5.61 2.37
C GLN A 33 -3.64 -5.07 1.06
N ARG A 34 -4.91 -4.71 1.07
CA ARG A 34 -5.54 -3.91 0.01
C ARG A 34 -5.23 -2.45 0.27
N ARG A 35 -4.40 -1.83 -0.59
CA ARG A 35 -4.03 -0.42 -0.49
C ARG A 35 -3.90 0.16 -1.89
N ARG A 36 -5.00 0.64 -2.45
CA ARG A 36 -5.02 1.29 -3.75
C ARG A 36 -4.53 2.72 -3.63
N ARG A 37 -3.56 3.09 -4.46
CA ARG A 37 -2.96 4.41 -4.52
C ARG A 37 -2.75 4.86 -5.96
N LEU A 38 -2.80 6.16 -6.16
CA LEU A 38 -2.45 6.81 -7.42
C LEU A 38 -0.98 7.25 -7.35
N TYR A 39 -0.25 6.94 -8.41
CA TYR A 39 1.16 7.30 -8.56
C TYR A 39 1.36 8.14 -9.80
N TRP A 40 1.85 9.36 -9.64
CA TRP A 40 2.29 10.24 -10.71
C TRP A 40 3.80 10.15 -10.79
N THR A 41 4.34 9.65 -11.89
CA THR A 41 5.78 9.49 -12.09
C THR A 41 6.14 9.66 -13.55
N ASN A 42 7.29 10.25 -13.82
CA ASN A 42 7.88 10.38 -15.15
C ASN A 42 8.88 9.25 -15.48
N ILE A 43 9.02 8.24 -14.62
CA ILE A 43 9.97 7.14 -14.78
C ILE A 43 9.74 6.39 -16.10
N LYS A 44 8.49 6.05 -16.40
CA LYS A 44 8.09 5.43 -17.66
C LYS A 44 6.75 6.00 -18.08
N THR A 45 6.71 6.62 -19.25
CA THR A 45 5.52 7.31 -19.73
C THR A 45 5.23 6.96 -21.17
N LYS A 46 3.97 7.07 -21.56
CA LYS A 46 3.54 7.02 -22.95
C LYS A 46 2.60 8.18 -23.28
N LYS A 47 2.62 8.62 -24.52
CA LYS A 47 1.66 9.63 -25.02
C LYS A 47 0.30 8.96 -25.26
N GLN A 48 -0.75 9.61 -24.82
CA GLN A 48 -2.12 9.19 -25.09
C GLN A 48 -2.72 10.09 -26.18
N GLY A 49 -2.66 9.61 -27.43
CA GLY A 49 -3.08 10.40 -28.58
C GLY A 49 -2.06 11.46 -29.02
N LEU A 50 -2.42 12.26 -30.05
CA LEU A 50 -1.52 13.24 -30.65
C LEU A 50 -1.27 14.47 -29.76
N PHE A 51 -2.29 14.87 -28.98
CA PHE A 51 -2.27 16.08 -28.12
C PHE A 51 -2.59 15.78 -26.65
N GLY A 52 -2.59 14.49 -26.24
CA GLY A 52 -2.95 14.10 -24.90
C GLY A 52 -1.84 14.32 -23.87
N ILE A 53 -2.23 14.51 -22.61
CA ILE A 53 -1.31 14.51 -21.49
C ILE A 53 -0.62 13.14 -21.41
N PRO A 54 0.73 13.08 -21.21
CA PRO A 54 1.42 11.83 -20.98
C PRO A 54 0.79 11.04 -19.82
N VAL A 55 0.76 9.72 -19.94
CA VAL A 55 0.29 8.84 -18.86
C VAL A 55 1.45 7.99 -18.34
N CYS A 56 1.44 7.69 -17.05
CA CYS A 56 2.38 6.74 -16.46
C CYS A 56 2.19 5.36 -17.10
N ASP A 57 3.26 4.77 -17.63
CA ASP A 57 3.26 3.46 -18.31
C ASP A 57 3.98 2.38 -17.47
N ILE A 58 3.85 2.48 -16.16
CA ILE A 58 4.38 1.46 -15.24
C ILE A 58 3.47 0.22 -15.34
N PRO A 59 4.00 -0.98 -15.62
CA PRO A 59 3.19 -2.20 -15.62
C PRO A 59 2.65 -2.49 -14.21
N GLN A 60 1.54 -3.21 -14.11
CA GLN A 60 1.09 -3.68 -12.79
C GLN A 60 2.10 -4.70 -12.24
N PRO A 61 2.40 -4.68 -10.92
CA PRO A 61 3.22 -5.70 -10.30
C PRO A 61 2.61 -7.11 -10.50
N ILE A 62 3.47 -8.11 -10.61
CA ILE A 62 3.04 -9.51 -10.60
C ILE A 62 2.45 -9.83 -9.22
N ASP A 63 1.28 -10.49 -9.19
CA ASP A 63 0.65 -10.91 -7.94
C ASP A 63 1.51 -11.99 -7.25
N LYS A 64 2.08 -11.62 -6.12
CA LYS A 64 2.87 -12.51 -5.25
C LYS A 64 2.01 -13.48 -4.44
N LYS A 65 0.67 -13.33 -4.48
CA LYS A 65 -0.31 -14.15 -3.76
C LYS A 65 -0.08 -14.23 -2.24
N ILE A 66 0.54 -13.21 -1.65
CA ILE A 66 0.77 -13.13 -0.20
C ILE A 66 -0.57 -12.94 0.50
N MET A 67 -0.98 -13.91 1.30
CA MET A 67 -2.25 -13.90 2.02
C MET A 67 -2.10 -13.25 3.39
N LEU A 68 -3.22 -12.83 3.99
CA LEU A 68 -3.20 -12.31 5.36
C LEU A 68 -2.66 -13.36 6.35
N SER A 69 -3.02 -14.62 6.19
CA SER A 69 -2.53 -15.74 6.99
C SER A 69 -1.00 -15.85 7.03
N ASP A 70 -0.32 -15.49 5.95
CA ASP A 70 1.13 -15.67 5.81
C ASP A 70 1.94 -14.69 6.68
N ILE A 71 1.29 -13.60 7.10
CA ILE A 71 1.95 -12.54 7.87
C ILE A 71 1.55 -12.52 9.34
N LEU A 72 0.47 -13.21 9.70
CA LEU A 72 -0.05 -13.20 11.07
C LEU A 72 0.90 -13.91 12.04
N GLU A 73 1.03 -13.32 13.22
CA GLU A 73 1.74 -13.91 14.35
C GLU A 73 0.78 -14.65 15.27
N ASP A 74 1.25 -15.70 15.92
CA ASP A 74 0.46 -16.42 16.94
C ASP A 74 0.38 -15.61 18.22
N LEU A 75 -0.55 -14.66 18.25
CA LEU A 75 -0.79 -13.73 19.34
C LEU A 75 -2.17 -13.95 19.94
N PRO A 76 -2.32 -13.79 21.26
CA PRO A 76 -3.57 -14.06 21.96
C PRO A 76 -4.67 -13.07 21.55
N PHE A 77 -5.86 -13.62 21.35
CA PHE A 77 -7.09 -12.85 21.21
C PHE A 77 -7.72 -12.62 22.58
N ARG A 78 -8.32 -11.45 22.76
CA ARG A 78 -9.10 -11.10 23.95
C ARG A 78 -10.59 -11.02 23.61
N ASP A 79 -11.43 -11.16 24.61
CA ASP A 79 -12.87 -10.98 24.43
C ASP A 79 -13.17 -9.56 23.95
N ILE A 80 -14.19 -9.44 23.13
CA ILE A 80 -14.61 -8.14 22.62
C ILE A 80 -15.25 -7.38 23.78
N PRO A 81 -14.68 -6.26 24.23
CA PRO A 81 -15.23 -5.54 25.37
C PRO A 81 -16.61 -4.97 25.05
N ALA A 82 -17.52 -4.98 26.02
CA ALA A 82 -18.91 -4.54 25.85
C ALA A 82 -19.04 -3.11 25.29
N PHE A 83 -18.09 -2.22 25.61
CA PHE A 83 -18.07 -0.87 25.08
C PHE A 83 -17.78 -0.84 23.57
N ALA A 84 -17.08 -1.83 23.03
CA ALA A 84 -16.83 -1.92 21.59
C ALA A 84 -18.13 -2.10 20.81
N TYR A 85 -19.09 -2.81 21.38
CA TYR A 85 -20.44 -2.91 20.81
C TYR A 85 -21.24 -1.61 20.95
N LYS A 86 -21.05 -0.86 22.04
CA LYS A 86 -21.78 0.40 22.33
C LYS A 86 -21.18 1.60 21.59
N ASN A 87 -19.86 1.75 21.57
CA ASN A 87 -19.17 2.88 20.93
C ASN A 87 -19.01 2.69 19.42
N PHE A 88 -19.06 1.46 18.97
CA PHE A 88 -19.16 1.12 17.57
C PHE A 88 -20.60 1.22 17.05
N GLY A 89 -21.54 1.68 17.82
CA GLY A 89 -22.98 2.00 17.63
C GLY A 89 -23.63 1.94 16.26
N LYS A 90 -22.98 1.33 15.28
CA LYS A 90 -23.49 0.91 13.99
C LYS A 90 -22.85 -0.45 13.67
N LYS A 91 -23.65 -1.43 13.33
CA LYS A 91 -23.31 -2.75 12.80
C LYS A 91 -22.12 -2.74 11.79
N GLN A 92 -21.92 -1.61 11.11
CA GLN A 92 -20.89 -1.39 10.10
C GLN A 92 -19.44 -1.52 10.59
N ARG A 93 -19.13 -1.29 11.87
CA ARG A 93 -17.72 -1.28 12.33
C ARG A 93 -17.11 -2.66 12.54
N ILE A 94 -17.91 -3.66 12.91
CA ILE A 94 -17.43 -5.06 12.98
C ILE A 94 -17.19 -5.61 11.57
N ASP A 95 -18.02 -5.21 10.61
CA ASP A 95 -17.85 -5.61 9.21
C ASP A 95 -16.63 -4.97 8.55
N ASP A 96 -16.20 -3.80 9.05
CA ASP A 96 -14.99 -3.09 8.59
C ASP A 96 -13.68 -3.66 9.19
N MET A 97 -13.78 -4.56 10.18
CA MET A 97 -12.59 -5.21 10.76
C MET A 97 -12.07 -6.31 9.86
N ASN A 98 -10.76 -6.55 9.94
CA ASN A 98 -10.17 -7.73 9.33
C ASN A 98 -10.64 -8.98 10.07
N LYS A 99 -10.69 -10.11 9.36
CA LYS A 99 -11.08 -11.42 9.90
C LYS A 99 -9.98 -12.41 9.57
N ILE A 100 -9.67 -13.32 10.49
CA ILE A 100 -8.90 -14.51 10.15
C ILE A 100 -9.67 -15.25 9.04
N GLY A 101 -8.98 -15.58 7.95
CA GLY A 101 -9.58 -16.15 6.75
C GLY A 101 -9.90 -15.14 5.65
N ASN A 102 -9.73 -13.83 5.89
CA ASN A 102 -9.67 -12.87 4.80
C ASN A 102 -8.39 -13.10 3.99
N ASP A 103 -8.49 -12.99 2.68
CA ASP A 103 -7.31 -13.09 1.80
C ASP A 103 -6.31 -11.96 2.06
N LYS A 104 -6.82 -10.75 2.23
CA LYS A 104 -6.02 -9.53 2.42
C LYS A 104 -6.57 -8.68 3.55
N ALA A 105 -5.69 -8.02 4.27
CA ALA A 105 -6.06 -7.00 5.24
C ALA A 105 -6.61 -5.75 4.56
N ASN A 106 -7.39 -4.98 5.30
CA ASN A 106 -7.78 -3.63 4.92
C ASN A 106 -6.58 -2.68 4.98
N THR A 107 -6.69 -1.53 4.30
CA THR A 107 -5.65 -0.49 4.32
C THR A 107 -5.28 -0.09 5.75
N LEU A 108 -3.99 -0.14 6.07
CA LEU A 108 -3.46 0.42 7.30
C LEU A 108 -3.71 1.92 7.39
N THR A 109 -4.06 2.39 8.58
CA THR A 109 -4.20 3.81 8.89
C THR A 109 -3.26 4.20 10.03
N THR A 110 -3.13 5.50 10.29
CA THR A 110 -2.33 6.04 11.40
C THR A 110 -3.00 5.87 12.75
N SER A 111 -4.32 5.66 12.78
CA SER A 111 -5.10 5.52 14.00
C SER A 111 -5.28 4.05 14.36
N GLN A 112 -4.66 3.64 15.49
CA GLN A 112 -4.82 2.29 16.02
C GLN A 112 -6.25 1.96 16.47
N SER A 113 -7.07 2.97 16.71
CA SER A 113 -8.49 2.78 17.07
C SER A 113 -9.42 2.61 15.86
N HIS A 114 -8.88 2.72 14.64
CA HIS A 114 -9.68 2.52 13.44
C HIS A 114 -10.04 1.03 13.29
N PRO A 115 -11.29 0.67 12.90
CA PRO A 115 -11.71 -0.72 12.76
C PRO A 115 -10.79 -1.59 11.90
N SER A 116 -10.20 -1.03 10.86
CA SER A 116 -9.25 -1.75 9.97
C SER A 116 -7.96 -2.21 10.66
N GLN A 117 -7.70 -1.78 11.90
CA GLN A 117 -6.53 -2.19 12.68
C GLN A 117 -6.80 -3.40 13.58
N TYR A 118 -8.05 -3.83 13.65
CA TYR A 118 -8.44 -4.99 14.44
C TYR A 118 -8.57 -6.23 13.56
N LEU A 119 -8.24 -7.36 14.16
CA LEU A 119 -8.41 -8.69 13.61
C LEU A 119 -9.38 -9.48 14.49
N LEU A 120 -10.45 -9.97 13.89
CA LEU A 120 -11.42 -10.85 14.53
C LEU A 120 -11.00 -12.31 14.34
N ASN A 121 -11.24 -13.15 15.37
CA ASN A 121 -11.13 -14.60 15.23
C ASN A 121 -12.22 -15.16 14.29
N TYR A 122 -12.12 -16.43 13.91
CA TYR A 122 -13.07 -17.09 13.00
C TYR A 122 -14.52 -16.95 13.44
N ASN A 123 -14.78 -17.11 14.74
CA ASN A 123 -16.15 -17.05 15.30
C ASN A 123 -16.61 -15.61 15.56
N LYS A 124 -15.77 -14.60 15.31
CA LYS A 124 -16.04 -13.17 15.57
C LYS A 124 -16.44 -12.88 17.03
N THR A 125 -15.94 -13.68 17.97
CA THR A 125 -16.18 -13.53 19.41
C THR A 125 -15.03 -12.85 20.14
N LYS A 126 -13.84 -12.87 19.53
CA LYS A 126 -12.61 -12.30 20.09
C LYS A 126 -11.90 -11.43 19.08
N LEU A 127 -11.18 -10.44 19.57
CA LEU A 127 -10.40 -9.54 18.75
C LEU A 127 -8.99 -9.33 19.31
N ARG A 128 -8.08 -8.91 18.42
CA ARG A 128 -6.80 -8.28 18.77
C ARG A 128 -6.48 -7.18 17.78
N THR A 129 -5.52 -6.34 18.09
CA THR A 129 -4.91 -5.43 17.12
C THR A 129 -3.77 -6.15 16.39
N PHE A 130 -3.42 -5.67 15.22
CA PHE A 130 -2.17 -6.09 14.59
C PHE A 130 -0.96 -5.69 15.45
N SER A 131 0.05 -6.53 15.48
CA SER A 131 1.36 -6.19 16.05
C SER A 131 2.11 -5.21 15.14
N ILE A 132 3.15 -4.59 15.68
CA ILE A 132 4.01 -3.72 14.86
C ILE A 132 4.77 -4.51 13.78
N SER A 133 5.15 -5.74 14.07
CA SER A 133 5.78 -6.64 13.11
C SER A 133 4.83 -6.98 11.96
N GLU A 134 3.55 -7.23 12.25
CA GLU A 134 2.53 -7.43 11.23
C GLU A 134 2.29 -6.16 10.39
N TYR A 135 2.33 -4.96 11.02
CA TYR A 135 2.27 -3.69 10.30
C TYR A 135 3.45 -3.52 9.34
N GLU A 136 4.67 -3.82 9.78
CA GLU A 136 5.87 -3.78 8.95
C GLU A 136 5.75 -4.74 7.77
N LYS A 137 5.31 -5.98 8.01
CA LYS A 137 5.07 -6.97 6.94
C LYS A 137 4.00 -6.51 5.94
N LEU A 138 2.91 -5.88 6.41
CA LEU A 138 1.85 -5.34 5.54
C LEU A 138 2.37 -4.21 4.64
N GLN A 139 3.39 -3.46 5.05
CA GLN A 139 4.07 -2.45 4.22
C GLN A 139 5.32 -2.99 3.52
N THR A 140 5.54 -4.31 3.58
CA THR A 140 6.73 -4.99 3.00
C THR A 140 8.06 -4.46 3.52
N LEU A 141 8.06 -3.98 4.78
CA LEU A 141 9.24 -3.57 5.51
C LEU A 141 9.95 -4.79 6.13
N PRO A 142 11.28 -4.77 6.26
CA PRO A 142 12.00 -5.77 7.04
C PRO A 142 11.54 -5.79 8.49
N LYS A 143 11.67 -6.95 9.15
CA LYS A 143 11.33 -7.09 10.57
C LYS A 143 12.13 -6.09 11.42
N ASN A 144 11.44 -5.42 12.33
CA ASN A 144 11.98 -4.40 13.23
C ASN A 144 12.59 -3.16 12.55
N TYR A 145 12.28 -2.92 11.28
CA TYR A 145 12.78 -1.77 10.53
C TYR A 145 12.52 -0.44 11.25
N THR A 146 11.39 -0.32 11.95
CA THR A 146 11.01 0.91 12.66
C THR A 146 11.39 0.89 14.14
N SER A 147 12.24 -0.04 14.60
CA SER A 147 12.58 -0.18 16.02
C SER A 147 13.17 1.08 16.64
N GLU A 148 14.00 1.81 15.89
CA GLU A 148 14.66 3.03 16.35
C GLU A 148 13.73 4.25 16.44
N ILE A 149 12.57 4.22 15.77
CA ILE A 149 11.56 5.29 15.87
C ILE A 149 10.90 5.28 17.26
N ALA A 150 11.09 4.22 18.04
CA ALA A 150 10.38 3.97 19.31
C ALA A 150 10.89 4.78 20.50
N THR A 151 11.80 5.75 20.34
CA THR A 151 12.27 6.59 21.45
C THR A 151 11.09 7.33 22.10
N GLY A 152 10.50 6.71 23.12
CA GLY A 152 9.47 7.26 24.00
C GLY A 152 8.01 6.90 23.71
N ASN A 153 7.60 6.53 22.50
CA ASN A 153 6.20 6.20 22.23
C ASN A 153 6.02 5.16 21.11
N LYS A 154 5.62 3.95 21.49
CA LYS A 154 5.32 2.85 20.54
C LYS A 154 4.31 3.25 19.44
N GLN A 155 3.40 4.19 19.72
CA GLN A 155 2.42 4.65 18.74
C GLN A 155 3.06 5.36 17.55
N ASN A 156 4.25 5.95 17.71
CA ASN A 156 4.94 6.61 16.61
C ASN A 156 5.34 5.63 15.51
N ARG A 157 5.69 4.38 15.86
CA ARG A 157 5.96 3.33 14.88
C ARG A 157 4.73 3.02 14.01
N PHE A 158 3.59 2.83 14.64
CA PHE A 158 2.33 2.55 13.93
C PHE A 158 1.93 3.71 13.01
N LYS A 159 2.11 4.96 13.47
CA LYS A 159 1.87 6.16 12.65
C LYS A 159 2.82 6.22 11.45
N ALA A 160 4.11 5.98 11.67
CA ALA A 160 5.11 6.00 10.61
C ALA A 160 4.81 4.94 9.55
N VAL A 161 4.55 3.69 9.97
CA VAL A 161 4.22 2.59 9.05
C VAL A 161 2.87 2.84 8.35
N GLY A 162 1.85 3.32 9.07
CA GLY A 162 0.52 3.61 8.49
C GLY A 162 0.55 4.73 7.44
N ASN A 163 1.41 5.75 7.64
CA ASN A 163 1.65 6.82 6.66
C ASN A 163 2.61 6.39 5.55
N GLY A 164 3.40 5.36 5.79
CA GLY A 164 4.42 4.90 4.85
C GLY A 164 3.84 4.30 3.58
N TRP A 165 4.71 4.13 2.61
CA TRP A 165 4.42 3.42 1.37
C TRP A 165 4.58 1.92 1.56
N THR A 166 3.89 1.14 0.72
CA THR A 166 4.24 -0.26 0.54
C THR A 166 5.54 -0.32 -0.27
N VAL A 167 6.63 -0.72 0.38
CA VAL A 167 7.99 -0.60 -0.16
C VAL A 167 8.14 -1.34 -1.49
N ASP A 168 7.56 -2.54 -1.61
CA ASP A 168 7.64 -3.34 -2.82
C ASP A 168 6.92 -2.70 -4.02
N VAL A 169 5.92 -1.84 -3.80
CA VAL A 169 5.31 -1.05 -4.88
C VAL A 169 6.29 0.00 -5.38
N ILE A 170 6.95 0.71 -4.47
CA ILE A 170 7.95 1.73 -4.82
C ILE A 170 9.14 1.09 -5.51
N ALA A 171 9.65 -0.03 -4.99
CA ALA A 171 10.72 -0.79 -5.62
C ALA A 171 10.35 -1.26 -7.04
N HIS A 172 9.09 -1.70 -7.24
CA HIS A 172 8.59 -2.06 -8.57
C HIS A 172 8.59 -0.87 -9.53
N ILE A 173 8.13 0.30 -9.08
CA ILE A 173 8.17 1.52 -9.89
C ILE A 173 9.62 1.88 -10.26
N PHE A 174 10.55 1.82 -9.31
CA PHE A 174 11.97 2.14 -9.57
C PHE A 174 12.67 1.13 -10.46
N LYS A 175 12.30 -0.14 -10.47
CA LYS A 175 12.83 -1.12 -11.43
C LYS A 175 12.59 -0.71 -12.89
N CYS A 176 11.52 0.02 -13.17
CA CYS A 176 11.27 0.55 -14.51
C CYS A 176 12.28 1.62 -14.95
N LEU A 177 13.05 2.24 -14.01
CA LEU A 177 14.18 3.11 -14.36
C LEU A 177 15.35 2.32 -14.98
N GLU A 178 15.71 1.18 -14.36
CA GLU A 178 16.85 0.36 -14.80
C GLU A 178 16.60 -0.19 -16.21
N GLU A 179 15.38 -0.66 -16.49
CA GLU A 179 15.00 -1.11 -17.83
C GLU A 179 15.11 0.01 -18.87
N TRP A 180 14.77 1.23 -18.49
CA TRP A 180 14.83 2.40 -19.37
C TRP A 180 16.28 2.81 -19.70
N TRP A 181 17.16 2.78 -18.71
CA TRP A 181 18.59 3.06 -18.89
C TRP A 181 19.26 2.00 -19.78
N MET A 182 18.96 0.73 -19.59
CA MET A 182 19.51 -0.34 -20.44
C MET A 182 19.02 -0.24 -21.89
N LEU A 183 17.73 0.04 -22.11
CA LEU A 183 17.20 0.26 -23.45
C LEU A 183 17.80 1.51 -24.10
N SER A 184 17.96 2.61 -23.38
CA SER A 184 18.58 3.83 -23.86
C SER A 184 20.05 3.60 -24.27
N LEU A 185 20.81 2.88 -23.45
CA LEU A 185 22.21 2.49 -23.78
C LEU A 185 22.26 1.56 -25.01
N TYR A 186 21.33 0.61 -25.12
CA TYR A 186 21.25 -0.29 -26.26
C TYR A 186 20.94 0.47 -27.55
N TYR A 187 19.98 1.39 -27.55
CA TYR A 187 19.67 2.26 -28.69
C TYR A 187 20.82 3.19 -29.05
N TYR A 188 21.51 3.73 -28.05
CA TYR A 188 22.69 4.56 -28.26
C TYR A 188 23.82 3.76 -28.94
N HIS A 189 24.09 2.53 -28.50
CA HIS A 189 25.05 1.62 -29.12
C HIS A 189 24.69 1.27 -30.56
N LEU A 190 23.38 0.99 -30.83
CA LEU A 190 22.94 0.70 -32.21
C LEU A 190 23.12 1.90 -33.15
N GLN A 191 22.96 3.14 -32.68
CA GLN A 191 23.18 4.33 -33.48
C GLN A 191 24.68 4.57 -33.78
N ILE A 192 25.59 4.11 -32.90
CA ILE A 192 27.04 4.20 -33.12
C ILE A 192 27.50 3.15 -34.17
N ILE A 193 26.89 1.94 -34.13
CA ILE A 193 27.26 0.86 -35.07
C ILE A 193 26.67 1.09 -36.45
N ALA A 194 25.58 1.88 -36.59
CA ALA A 194 24.93 2.19 -37.85
C ALA A 194 25.55 3.40 -38.61
N LYS A 195 26.58 4.00 -38.09
CA LYS A 195 27.45 5.03 -38.75
C LYS A 195 28.78 4.45 -39.14
#